data_4bae50b7f7c8e10fd4eb6509dcb67411
#
_entry.id   4bae50b7f7c8e10fd4eb6509dcb67411
#
_cell.length_a   1.000
_cell.length_b   1.000
_cell.length_c   1.000
_cell.angle_alpha   90.00
_cell.angle_beta   90.00
_cell.angle_gamma   90.00
#
_symmetry.space_group_name_H-M   'P 1'
#
loop_
_entity.id
_entity.type
_entity.pdbx_description
1 polymer ?
#
loop_
_entity_poly.entity_id
_entity_poly.type
_entity_poly.pdbx_seq_one_letter_code
_entity_poly.pdbx_strand_id
1 'polypeptide(L)'
;MDVRLLAVSDEVEPQLLDERTIEAQGRVDLIIGCGDLPADYLDALATMYAAPLVFVRGNHDPPGRQGDYPQASEIDGRAVKEHGLLIAGLEGSIRYSDGAHQYTERQMMGKVRALRLRLRLRHPDILITHGPPAGVNEGTDGPHRGLVAVRRAVEWMRPRLLLHGHVHPYGREIIREGRLGETRVINVVGHRLIELSPR
;
A
#
# COMPACT_ATOMS: atom_id res chain seq x y z
N MET A 1 20.26 -7.41 -8.27
CA MET A 1 19.09 -8.03 -8.93
C MET A 1 17.89 -7.22 -8.55
N ASP A 2 16.99 -6.98 -9.49
CA ASP A 2 15.74 -6.29 -9.21
C ASP A 2 14.82 -7.19 -8.38
N VAL A 3 14.08 -6.60 -7.48
CA VAL A 3 13.05 -7.25 -6.69
C VAL A 3 11.72 -7.12 -7.43
N ARG A 4 11.08 -8.24 -7.69
CA ARG A 4 9.79 -8.28 -8.36
C ARG A 4 8.67 -8.32 -7.34
N LEU A 5 7.85 -7.27 -7.36
CA LEU A 5 6.78 -7.01 -6.42
C LEU A 5 5.43 -7.33 -7.07
N LEU A 6 4.57 -8.04 -6.33
CA LEU A 6 3.13 -8.13 -6.62
C LEU A 6 2.40 -7.21 -5.63
N ALA A 7 1.91 -6.07 -6.09
CA ALA A 7 1.10 -5.16 -5.29
C ALA A 7 -0.39 -5.42 -5.54
N VAL A 8 -1.19 -5.52 -4.47
CA VAL A 8 -2.64 -5.81 -4.52
C VAL A 8 -3.42 -4.88 -3.60
N SER A 9 -4.65 -4.54 -3.97
CA SER A 9 -5.56 -3.71 -3.17
C SER A 9 -7.02 -3.80 -3.61
N ASP A 10 -7.95 -3.66 -2.67
CA ASP A 10 -9.40 -3.42 -2.86
C ASP A 10 -10.18 -4.56 -3.54
N GLU A 11 -9.58 -5.31 -4.45
CA GLU A 11 -10.26 -6.32 -5.25
C GLU A 11 -9.63 -7.69 -5.06
N VAL A 12 -10.48 -8.66 -4.70
CA VAL A 12 -10.11 -10.07 -4.75
C VAL A 12 -10.10 -10.52 -6.21
N GLU A 13 -8.94 -10.87 -6.71
CA GLU A 13 -8.76 -11.41 -8.06
C GLU A 13 -8.43 -12.91 -7.99
N PRO A 14 -9.44 -13.81 -8.16
CA PRO A 14 -9.23 -15.25 -8.04
C PRO A 14 -8.20 -15.81 -9.00
N GLN A 15 -8.02 -15.17 -10.17
CA GLN A 15 -7.01 -15.56 -11.15
C GLN A 15 -5.58 -15.46 -10.62
N LEU A 16 -5.30 -14.62 -9.60
CA LEU A 16 -3.99 -14.57 -8.96
C LEU A 16 -3.66 -15.81 -8.13
N LEU A 17 -4.66 -16.66 -7.85
CA LEU A 17 -4.50 -17.94 -7.17
C LEU A 17 -4.51 -19.12 -8.14
N ASP A 18 -4.60 -18.88 -9.45
CA ASP A 18 -4.54 -19.92 -10.47
C ASP A 18 -3.07 -20.24 -10.81
N GLU A 19 -2.71 -21.54 -10.81
CA GLU A 19 -1.34 -21.99 -11.06
C GLU A 19 -0.78 -21.51 -12.41
N ARG A 20 -1.62 -21.48 -13.47
CA ARG A 20 -1.17 -21.02 -14.79
C ARG A 20 -0.85 -19.53 -14.79
N THR A 21 -1.63 -18.74 -14.03
CA THR A 21 -1.37 -17.30 -13.86
C THR A 21 -0.06 -17.08 -13.11
N ILE A 22 0.17 -17.83 -12.03
CA ILE A 22 1.41 -17.78 -11.25
C ILE A 22 2.61 -18.15 -12.11
N GLU A 23 2.53 -19.24 -12.85
CA GLU A 23 3.59 -19.67 -13.80
C GLU A 23 3.86 -18.60 -14.87
N ALA A 24 2.80 -18.01 -15.45
CA ALA A 24 2.92 -16.97 -16.48
C ALA A 24 3.52 -15.66 -15.93
N GLN A 25 3.19 -15.31 -14.70
CA GLN A 25 3.78 -14.14 -14.03
C GLN A 25 5.23 -14.37 -13.64
N GLY A 26 5.63 -15.64 -13.43
CA GLY A 26 6.95 -16.00 -12.96
C GLY A 26 7.20 -15.65 -11.50
N ARG A 27 8.47 -15.65 -11.10
CA ARG A 27 8.84 -15.42 -9.71
C ARG A 27 8.39 -14.05 -9.21
N VAL A 28 7.74 -14.02 -8.04
CA VAL A 28 7.46 -12.84 -7.24
C VAL A 28 8.33 -12.93 -5.98
N ASP A 29 9.07 -11.88 -5.66
CA ASP A 29 9.97 -11.85 -4.51
C ASP A 29 9.28 -11.31 -3.25
N LEU A 30 8.27 -10.45 -3.41
CA LEU A 30 7.56 -9.81 -2.30
C LEU A 30 6.14 -9.43 -2.73
N ILE A 31 5.17 -9.67 -1.85
CA ILE A 31 3.78 -9.23 -2.03
C ILE A 31 3.52 -8.01 -1.14
N ILE A 32 2.82 -7.03 -1.68
CA ILE A 32 2.46 -5.78 -1.00
C ILE A 32 0.95 -5.60 -1.03
N GLY A 33 0.31 -5.60 0.15
CA GLY A 33 -1.11 -5.29 0.31
C GLY A 33 -1.34 -3.82 0.67
N CYS A 34 -2.15 -3.13 -0.13
CA CYS A 34 -2.49 -1.72 0.10
C CYS A 34 -3.88 -1.51 0.74
N GLY A 35 -4.42 -2.54 1.41
CA GLY A 35 -5.67 -2.49 2.18
C GLY A 35 -6.92 -2.98 1.45
N ASP A 36 -7.99 -3.12 2.22
CA ASP A 36 -9.31 -3.57 1.80
C ASP A 36 -9.31 -4.95 1.10
N LEU A 37 -8.57 -5.90 1.69
CA LEU A 37 -8.48 -7.28 1.23
C LEU A 37 -8.69 -8.28 2.39
N PRO A 38 -9.47 -9.36 2.17
CA PRO A 38 -9.66 -10.39 3.18
C PRO A 38 -8.34 -11.06 3.61
N ALA A 39 -8.24 -11.41 4.90
CA ALA A 39 -7.06 -12.04 5.46
C ALA A 39 -6.73 -13.38 4.80
N ASP A 40 -7.74 -14.20 4.55
CA ASP A 40 -7.61 -15.51 3.89
C ASP A 40 -7.09 -15.37 2.45
N TYR A 41 -7.47 -14.32 1.74
CA TYR A 41 -6.94 -14.04 0.41
C TYR A 41 -5.47 -13.64 0.45
N LEU A 42 -5.06 -12.78 1.39
CA LEU A 42 -3.66 -12.40 1.56
C LEU A 42 -2.78 -13.60 1.96
N ASP A 43 -3.27 -14.44 2.87
CA ASP A 43 -2.57 -15.67 3.28
C ASP A 43 -2.47 -16.68 2.13
N ALA A 44 -3.51 -16.81 1.30
CA ALA A 44 -3.48 -17.65 0.11
C ALA A 44 -2.44 -17.14 -0.90
N LEU A 45 -2.38 -15.83 -1.17
CA LEU A 45 -1.36 -15.24 -2.04
C LEU A 45 0.05 -15.53 -1.51
N ALA A 46 0.31 -15.27 -0.22
CA ALA A 46 1.63 -15.52 0.38
C ALA A 46 2.05 -17.00 0.24
N THR A 47 1.10 -17.91 0.41
CA THR A 47 1.32 -19.37 0.29
C THR A 47 1.58 -19.78 -1.16
N MET A 48 0.72 -19.36 -2.09
CA MET A 48 0.77 -19.78 -3.50
C MET A 48 2.01 -19.23 -4.24
N TYR A 49 2.40 -18.00 -3.94
CA TYR A 49 3.62 -17.40 -4.51
C TYR A 49 4.88 -17.77 -3.72
N ALA A 50 4.77 -18.43 -2.57
CA ALA A 50 5.86 -18.71 -1.64
C ALA A 50 6.73 -17.46 -1.36
N ALA A 51 6.08 -16.30 -1.22
CA ALA A 51 6.71 -15.00 -1.06
C ALA A 51 6.27 -14.31 0.24
N PRO A 52 7.15 -13.59 0.94
CA PRO A 52 6.75 -12.78 2.09
C PRO A 52 5.72 -11.73 1.67
N LEU A 53 4.80 -11.40 2.59
CA LEU A 53 3.76 -10.41 2.38
C LEU A 53 3.82 -9.35 3.47
N VAL A 54 3.83 -8.07 3.05
CA VAL A 54 3.70 -6.91 3.92
C VAL A 54 2.46 -6.11 3.52
N PHE A 55 1.70 -5.57 4.48
CA PHE A 55 0.48 -4.85 4.15
C PHE A 55 0.14 -3.73 5.13
N VAL A 56 -0.78 -2.88 4.73
CA VAL A 56 -1.50 -1.94 5.57
C VAL A 56 -3.00 -2.18 5.44
N ARG A 57 -3.78 -1.81 6.45
CA ARG A 57 -5.25 -1.92 6.39
C ARG A 57 -5.86 -0.77 5.61
N GLY A 58 -6.98 -1.04 4.93
CA GLY A 58 -7.86 -0.03 4.36
C GLY A 58 -9.03 0.30 5.28
N ASN A 59 -9.93 1.15 4.82
CA ASN A 59 -11.05 1.62 5.62
C ASN A 59 -12.25 0.66 5.68
N HIS A 60 -12.23 -0.40 4.90
CA HIS A 60 -13.20 -1.50 4.95
C HIS A 60 -12.65 -2.74 5.66
N ASP A 61 -11.37 -2.75 6.00
CA ASP A 61 -10.79 -3.83 6.78
C ASP A 61 -11.36 -3.82 8.21
N PRO A 62 -11.61 -4.99 8.82
CA PRO A 62 -12.12 -5.04 10.18
C PRO A 62 -11.09 -4.46 11.16
N PRO A 63 -11.54 -3.84 12.25
CA PRO A 63 -10.65 -3.50 13.35
C PRO A 63 -10.08 -4.81 13.90
N GLY A 64 -8.78 -5.01 13.78
CA GLY A 64 -8.12 -6.26 14.12
C GLY A 64 -6.85 -6.07 14.90
N ARG A 65 -6.26 -7.18 15.35
CA ARG A 65 -4.96 -7.21 16.02
C ARG A 65 -3.91 -7.80 15.08
N GLN A 66 -2.66 -7.47 15.32
CA GLN A 66 -1.54 -8.18 14.70
C GLN A 66 -1.65 -9.67 15.08
N GLY A 67 -1.69 -10.57 14.09
CA GLY A 67 -1.93 -12.01 14.29
C GLY A 67 -3.20 -12.52 13.62
N ASP A 68 -4.09 -11.62 13.19
CA ASP A 68 -5.25 -12.00 12.36
C ASP A 68 -4.81 -12.46 10.96
N TYR A 69 -3.55 -12.23 10.60
CA TYR A 69 -2.93 -12.54 9.30
C TYR A 69 -1.64 -13.37 9.53
N PRO A 70 -1.74 -14.70 9.62
CA PRO A 70 -0.61 -15.56 10.00
C PRO A 70 0.58 -15.50 9.05
N GLN A 71 0.35 -15.31 7.76
CA GLN A 71 1.38 -15.31 6.71
C GLN A 71 1.79 -13.89 6.27
N ALA A 72 1.17 -12.83 6.83
CA ALA A 72 1.38 -11.46 6.42
C ALA A 72 1.84 -10.57 7.58
N SER A 73 2.69 -9.60 7.27
CA SER A 73 3.21 -8.63 8.24
C SER A 73 2.53 -7.28 8.07
N GLU A 74 1.69 -6.90 9.05
CA GLU A 74 1.11 -5.56 9.10
C GLU A 74 2.17 -4.52 9.49
N ILE A 75 2.30 -3.46 8.68
CA ILE A 75 3.35 -2.45 8.87
C ILE A 75 2.84 -1.03 9.13
N ASP A 76 1.60 -0.87 9.59
CA ASP A 76 1.11 0.47 9.95
C ASP A 76 2.01 1.20 10.95
N GLY A 77 2.40 2.42 10.62
CA GLY A 77 3.30 3.25 11.42
C GLY A 77 4.69 2.64 11.65
N ARG A 78 5.09 1.65 10.86
CA ARG A 78 6.37 0.92 10.96
C ARG A 78 7.13 0.92 9.63
N ALA A 79 8.37 0.46 9.69
CA ALA A 79 9.16 0.16 8.51
C ALA A 79 9.86 -1.19 8.70
N VAL A 80 9.89 -1.96 7.63
CA VAL A 80 10.56 -3.27 7.54
C VAL A 80 11.57 -3.26 6.41
N LYS A 81 12.50 -4.21 6.44
CA LYS A 81 13.46 -4.39 5.35
C LYS A 81 13.27 -5.78 4.76
N GLU A 82 12.84 -5.84 3.49
CA GLU A 82 12.63 -7.06 2.73
C GLU A 82 13.40 -6.99 1.41
N HIS A 83 14.11 -8.05 1.06
CA HIS A 83 14.91 -8.16 -0.17
C HIS A 83 15.83 -6.93 -0.42
N GLY A 84 16.33 -6.31 0.66
CA GLY A 84 17.17 -5.12 0.56
C GLY A 84 16.40 -3.79 0.45
N LEU A 85 15.08 -3.81 0.23
CA LEU A 85 14.22 -2.64 0.17
C LEU A 85 13.75 -2.23 1.57
N LEU A 86 13.79 -0.93 1.88
CA LEU A 86 13.18 -0.35 3.08
C LEU A 86 11.75 0.06 2.75
N ILE A 87 10.78 -0.57 3.41
CA ILE A 87 9.35 -0.40 3.16
C ILE A 87 8.70 0.18 4.40
N ALA A 88 7.93 1.25 4.25
CA ALA A 88 7.20 1.91 5.32
C ALA A 88 5.70 1.92 5.03
N GLY A 89 4.84 1.87 6.06
CA GLY A 89 3.39 1.79 5.90
C GLY A 89 2.62 2.80 6.72
N LEU A 90 1.48 3.24 6.18
CA LEU A 90 0.44 4.04 6.84
C LEU A 90 -0.93 3.55 6.38
N GLU A 91 -1.72 2.99 7.28
CA GLU A 91 -3.04 2.46 6.99
C GLU A 91 -4.11 3.54 6.77
N GLY A 92 -5.22 3.13 6.17
CA GLY A 92 -6.49 3.82 6.20
C GLY A 92 -6.63 4.99 5.22
N SER A 93 -7.79 5.64 5.29
CA SER A 93 -8.20 6.73 4.41
C SER A 93 -8.55 8.00 5.17
N ILE A 94 -8.91 9.07 4.44
CA ILE A 94 -9.51 10.27 5.04
C ILE A 94 -10.84 9.91 5.70
N ARG A 95 -11.13 10.51 6.85
CA ARG A 95 -12.39 10.28 7.55
C ARG A 95 -13.57 10.91 6.80
N TYR A 96 -14.53 10.08 6.46
CA TYR A 96 -15.82 10.46 5.89
C TYR A 96 -17.01 9.85 6.68
N SER A 97 -16.75 8.91 7.60
CA SER A 97 -17.72 8.27 8.49
C SER A 97 -17.06 7.91 9.83
N ASP A 98 -17.77 7.21 10.69
CA ASP A 98 -17.24 6.67 11.95
C ASP A 98 -16.68 5.24 11.79
N GLY A 99 -16.32 4.84 10.57
CA GLY A 99 -15.73 3.55 10.26
C GLY A 99 -14.32 3.37 10.80
N ALA A 100 -13.85 2.12 10.82
CA ALA A 100 -12.49 1.77 11.19
C ALA A 100 -11.48 2.39 10.20
N HIS A 101 -10.23 2.54 10.64
CA HIS A 101 -9.10 2.99 9.80
C HIS A 101 -9.38 4.27 8.98
N GLN A 102 -10.23 5.16 9.50
CA GLN A 102 -10.52 6.46 8.92
C GLN A 102 -9.95 7.57 9.82
N TYR A 103 -9.13 8.43 9.23
CA TYR A 103 -8.34 9.41 9.97
C TYR A 103 -8.62 10.84 9.52
N THR A 104 -8.73 11.77 10.49
CA THR A 104 -8.63 13.19 10.19
C THR A 104 -7.21 13.54 9.75
N GLU A 105 -7.02 14.65 9.04
CA GLU A 105 -5.68 15.16 8.67
C GLU A 105 -4.75 15.26 9.88
N ARG A 106 -5.27 15.72 11.02
CA ARG A 106 -4.48 15.85 12.25
C ARG A 106 -4.02 14.51 12.78
N GLN A 107 -4.88 13.49 12.79
CA GLN A 107 -4.55 12.13 13.23
C GLN A 107 -3.52 11.50 12.30
N MET A 108 -3.74 11.55 10.97
CA MET A 108 -2.79 11.03 9.99
C MET A 108 -1.45 11.75 10.07
N MET A 109 -1.44 13.08 10.23
CA MET A 109 -0.20 13.84 10.42
C MET A 109 0.57 13.40 11.68
N GLY A 110 -0.13 13.01 12.75
CA GLY A 110 0.47 12.40 13.94
C GLY A 110 1.19 11.09 13.60
N LYS A 111 0.52 10.20 12.84
CA LYS A 111 1.11 8.92 12.35
C LYS A 111 2.34 9.18 11.47
N VAL A 112 2.25 10.12 10.53
CA VAL A 112 3.37 10.51 9.65
C VAL A 112 4.59 10.98 10.44
N ARG A 113 4.40 11.84 11.44
CA ARG A 113 5.49 12.33 12.30
C ARG A 113 6.15 11.20 13.09
N ALA A 114 5.32 10.31 13.67
CA ALA A 114 5.81 9.16 14.40
C ALA A 114 6.61 8.19 13.51
N LEU A 115 6.11 7.91 12.31
CA LEU A 115 6.81 7.07 11.33
C LEU A 115 8.15 7.70 10.90
N ARG A 116 8.17 9.00 10.60
CA ARG A 116 9.39 9.72 10.25
C ARG A 116 10.44 9.66 11.37
N LEU A 117 10.02 9.82 12.63
CA LEU A 117 10.91 9.69 13.78
C LEU A 117 11.50 8.28 13.89
N ARG A 118 10.67 7.25 13.71
CA ARG A 118 11.12 5.83 13.71
C ARG A 118 12.11 5.54 12.59
N LEU A 119 11.91 6.12 11.42
CA LEU A 119 12.84 6.00 10.29
C LEU A 119 14.19 6.67 10.55
N ARG A 120 14.33 7.51 11.58
CA ARG A 120 15.57 8.22 11.92
C ARG A 120 16.21 8.89 10.70
N LEU A 121 15.39 9.63 9.92
CA LEU A 121 15.76 10.33 8.68
C LEU A 121 16.15 9.42 7.50
N ARG A 122 16.05 8.09 7.64
CA ARG A 122 16.20 7.20 6.48
C ARG A 122 15.07 7.44 5.50
N HIS A 123 15.37 7.30 4.22
CA HIS A 123 14.41 7.39 3.15
C HIS A 123 13.95 5.97 2.78
N PRO A 124 12.67 5.62 2.93
CA PRO A 124 12.18 4.32 2.47
C PRO A 124 12.25 4.23 0.93
N ASP A 125 12.43 3.02 0.41
CA ASP A 125 12.31 2.78 -1.02
C ASP A 125 10.84 2.80 -1.44
N ILE A 126 9.98 2.23 -0.58
CA ILE A 126 8.54 2.15 -0.80
C ILE A 126 7.79 2.72 0.41
N LEU A 127 6.81 3.57 0.16
CA LEU A 127 5.77 3.94 1.11
C LEU A 127 4.46 3.28 0.65
N ILE A 128 3.85 2.48 1.54
CA ILE A 128 2.56 1.88 1.31
C ILE A 128 1.51 2.70 2.06
N THR A 129 0.43 3.07 1.39
CA THR A 129 -0.75 3.68 2.02
C THR A 129 -2.01 3.01 1.47
N HIS A 130 -3.15 3.14 2.15
CA HIS A 130 -4.41 2.78 1.52
C HIS A 130 -4.98 3.98 0.77
N GLY A 131 -5.19 5.10 1.44
CA GLY A 131 -5.63 6.34 0.79
C GLY A 131 -4.53 7.05 -0.01
N PRO A 132 -4.88 7.76 -1.10
CA PRO A 132 -3.94 8.50 -1.95
C PRO A 132 -3.36 9.74 -1.25
N PRO A 133 -2.24 10.30 -1.74
CA PRO A 133 -1.77 11.62 -1.38
C PRO A 133 -2.64 12.70 -2.02
N ALA A 134 -2.88 13.82 -1.34
CA ALA A 134 -3.61 14.94 -1.91
C ALA A 134 -2.96 15.45 -3.22
N GLY A 135 -3.76 15.65 -4.25
CA GLY A 135 -3.36 16.18 -5.55
C GLY A 135 -2.80 15.16 -6.53
N VAL A 136 -2.73 13.86 -6.19
CA VAL A 136 -2.27 12.80 -7.11
C VAL A 136 -3.11 11.54 -6.94
N ASN A 137 -3.70 11.07 -8.03
CA ASN A 137 -4.52 9.84 -8.10
C ASN A 137 -5.74 9.85 -7.15
N GLU A 138 -6.15 11.00 -6.64
CA GLU A 138 -7.31 11.14 -5.76
C GLU A 138 -8.61 11.21 -6.55
N GLY A 139 -9.72 10.85 -5.89
CA GLY A 139 -11.06 11.06 -6.43
C GLY A 139 -11.57 12.49 -6.22
N THR A 140 -12.69 12.81 -6.85
CA THR A 140 -13.32 14.14 -6.78
C THR A 140 -14.35 14.25 -5.64
N ASP A 141 -14.74 13.15 -5.05
CA ASP A 141 -15.71 13.06 -3.95
C ASP A 141 -15.02 13.01 -2.58
N GLY A 142 -15.78 13.30 -1.53
CA GLY A 142 -15.25 13.38 -0.16
C GLY A 142 -14.50 12.13 0.31
N PRO A 143 -15.07 10.92 0.17
CA PRO A 143 -14.43 9.66 0.58
C PRO A 143 -13.09 9.37 -0.11
N HIS A 144 -12.98 9.65 -1.40
CA HIS A 144 -11.80 9.31 -2.21
C HIS A 144 -10.79 10.47 -2.32
N ARG A 145 -10.99 11.52 -1.55
CA ARG A 145 -10.05 12.64 -1.50
C ARG A 145 -8.75 12.23 -0.85
N GLY A 146 -7.64 12.68 -1.43
CA GLY A 146 -6.31 12.39 -0.90
C GLY A 146 -6.01 13.15 0.41
N LEU A 147 -5.16 12.53 1.23
CA LEU A 147 -4.71 13.11 2.49
C LEU A 147 -3.52 14.05 2.26
N VAL A 148 -3.65 15.29 2.72
CA VAL A 148 -2.52 16.25 2.76
C VAL A 148 -1.39 15.70 3.64
N ALA A 149 -1.71 14.99 4.71
CA ALA A 149 -0.72 14.34 5.56
C ALA A 149 0.09 13.28 4.81
N VAL A 150 -0.52 12.47 3.91
CA VAL A 150 0.18 11.50 3.07
C VAL A 150 1.06 12.22 2.05
N ARG A 151 0.59 13.31 1.43
CA ARG A 151 1.43 14.15 0.59
C ARG A 151 2.68 14.65 1.34
N ARG A 152 2.51 15.13 2.57
CA ARG A 152 3.63 15.55 3.43
C ARG A 152 4.57 14.40 3.79
N ALA A 153 4.04 13.18 3.97
CA ALA A 153 4.87 11.99 4.17
C ALA A 153 5.82 11.78 2.99
N VAL A 154 5.30 11.87 1.76
CA VAL A 154 6.13 11.78 0.55
C VAL A 154 7.19 12.87 0.50
N GLU A 155 6.80 14.13 0.70
CA GLU A 155 7.72 15.27 0.66
C GLU A 155 8.86 15.14 1.69
N TRP A 156 8.57 14.61 2.87
CA TRP A 156 9.54 14.49 3.96
C TRP A 156 10.40 13.22 3.91
N MET A 157 9.81 12.10 3.50
CA MET A 157 10.48 10.79 3.49
C MET A 157 11.08 10.46 2.13
N ARG A 158 10.62 11.10 1.05
CA ARG A 158 11.11 10.94 -0.33
C ARG A 158 11.25 9.47 -0.75
N PRO A 159 10.18 8.66 -0.63
CA PRO A 159 10.22 7.31 -1.14
C PRO A 159 10.39 7.32 -2.67
N ARG A 160 10.92 6.25 -3.24
CA ARG A 160 10.98 6.09 -4.71
C ARG A 160 9.60 5.76 -5.27
N LEU A 161 8.84 4.92 -4.53
CA LEU A 161 7.47 4.55 -4.84
C LEU A 161 6.55 4.88 -3.68
N LEU A 162 5.34 5.37 -4.00
CA LEU A 162 4.18 5.30 -3.15
C LEU A 162 3.17 4.39 -3.84
N LEU A 163 2.74 3.34 -3.14
CA LEU A 163 1.71 2.40 -3.58
C LEU A 163 0.46 2.62 -2.74
N HIS A 164 -0.70 2.74 -3.39
CA HIS A 164 -1.97 2.95 -2.70
C HIS A 164 -3.14 2.29 -3.44
N GLY A 165 -4.25 2.09 -2.75
CA GLY A 165 -5.52 1.61 -3.28
C GLY A 165 -6.63 2.65 -3.24
N HIS A 166 -7.79 2.27 -2.72
CA HIS A 166 -8.93 3.08 -2.34
C HIS A 166 -9.70 3.77 -3.47
N VAL A 167 -9.04 4.28 -4.49
CA VAL A 167 -9.69 5.02 -5.59
C VAL A 167 -9.92 4.09 -6.77
N HIS A 168 -11.16 3.59 -6.89
CA HIS A 168 -11.53 2.66 -7.95
C HIS A 168 -11.55 3.35 -9.32
N PRO A 169 -10.88 2.78 -10.34
CA PRO A 169 -10.74 3.40 -11.67
C PRO A 169 -11.96 3.22 -12.57
N TYR A 170 -13.10 2.78 -12.03
CA TYR A 170 -14.27 2.46 -12.85
C TYR A 170 -15.05 3.68 -13.32
N GLY A 171 -15.37 3.69 -14.63
CA GLY A 171 -16.23 4.68 -15.26
C GLY A 171 -15.64 6.07 -15.43
N ARG A 172 -14.36 6.24 -15.14
CA ARG A 172 -13.61 7.49 -15.34
C ARG A 172 -12.21 7.17 -15.84
N GLU A 173 -11.62 8.06 -16.65
CA GLU A 173 -10.18 8.02 -16.93
C GLU A 173 -9.41 8.42 -15.66
N ILE A 174 -9.24 7.49 -14.73
CA ILE A 174 -8.42 7.70 -13.55
C ILE A 174 -6.98 7.39 -13.93
N ILE A 175 -6.14 8.40 -13.83
CA ILE A 175 -4.70 8.24 -13.99
C ILE A 175 -4.21 7.35 -12.85
N ARG A 176 -3.82 6.11 -13.17
CA ARG A 176 -3.33 5.14 -12.18
C ARG A 176 -1.88 5.39 -11.75
N GLU A 177 -1.13 6.16 -12.53
CA GLU A 177 0.25 6.50 -12.22
C GLU A 177 0.45 8.00 -12.29
N GLY A 178 1.06 8.55 -11.26
CA GLY A 178 1.41 9.97 -11.16
C GLY A 178 2.77 10.17 -10.53
N ARG A 179 3.14 11.42 -10.31
CA ARG A 179 4.37 11.78 -9.62
C ARG A 179 4.13 12.86 -8.57
N LEU A 180 4.90 12.75 -7.49
CA LEU A 180 4.99 13.78 -6.46
C LEU A 180 6.48 14.04 -6.19
N GLY A 181 7.03 15.06 -6.84
CA GLY A 181 8.48 15.24 -6.94
C GLY A 181 9.11 14.05 -7.66
N GLU A 182 10.14 13.43 -7.08
CA GLU A 182 10.81 12.25 -7.63
C GLU A 182 10.06 10.94 -7.36
N THR A 183 9.06 10.94 -6.46
CA THR A 183 8.30 9.75 -6.09
C THR A 183 7.31 9.38 -7.19
N ARG A 184 7.35 8.13 -7.68
CA ARG A 184 6.27 7.56 -8.48
C ARG A 184 5.11 7.20 -7.54
N VAL A 185 3.89 7.59 -7.89
CA VAL A 185 2.66 7.29 -7.15
C VAL A 185 1.82 6.34 -8.01
N ILE A 186 1.53 5.16 -7.50
CA ILE A 186 0.83 4.11 -8.24
C ILE A 186 -0.43 3.69 -7.48
N ASN A 187 -1.57 3.82 -8.14
CA ASN A 187 -2.82 3.22 -7.70
C ASN A 187 -2.85 1.74 -8.12
N VAL A 188 -2.88 0.84 -7.14
CA VAL A 188 -2.79 -0.61 -7.34
C VAL A 188 -4.12 -1.33 -7.25
N VAL A 189 -5.26 -0.63 -7.20
CA VAL A 189 -6.60 -1.29 -7.17
C VAL A 189 -6.63 -2.45 -8.18
N GLY A 190 -7.02 -3.65 -7.70
CA GLY A 190 -6.72 -4.91 -8.37
C GLY A 190 -5.28 -5.33 -8.09
N HIS A 191 -4.45 -5.44 -9.13
CA HIS A 191 -3.02 -5.77 -8.93
C HIS A 191 -2.08 -5.03 -9.89
N ARG A 192 -0.78 -5.00 -9.50
CA ARG A 192 0.35 -4.50 -10.30
C ARG A 192 1.59 -5.34 -10.07
N LEU A 193 2.26 -5.72 -11.15
CA LEU A 193 3.64 -6.24 -11.10
C LEU A 193 4.61 -5.07 -11.28
N ILE A 194 5.57 -4.94 -10.37
CA ILE A 194 6.52 -3.83 -10.34
C ILE A 194 7.92 -4.40 -10.10
N GLU A 195 8.90 -3.91 -10.82
CA GLU A 195 10.31 -4.25 -10.60
C GLU A 195 11.03 -3.05 -9.99
N LEU A 196 11.80 -3.29 -8.93
CA LEU A 196 12.54 -2.27 -8.21
C LEU A 196 13.90 -2.79 -7.75
N SER A 197 14.99 -2.11 -8.13
CA SER A 197 16.33 -2.41 -7.63
C SER A 197 16.49 -1.91 -6.19
N PRO A 198 17.08 -2.67 -5.25
CA PRO A 198 17.58 -2.15 -3.98
C PRO A 198 18.60 -1.03 -4.21
N ARG A 199 18.70 -0.09 -3.24
CA ARG A 199 19.73 0.97 -3.26
C ARG A 199 21.09 0.46 -2.88
#